data_3f6562af7731ec84ced1f25ae4619ce0
#
_entry.id   3f6562af7731ec84ced1f25ae4619ce0
#
_cell.length_a   1.000
_cell.length_b   1.000
_cell.length_c   1.000
_cell.angle_alpha   90.00
_cell.angle_beta   90.00
_cell.angle_gamma   90.00
#
_symmetry.space_group_name_H-M   'P 1'
#
loop_
_entity.id
_entity.type
_entity.pdbx_description
1 polymer ?
#
loop_
_entity_poly.entity_id
_entity_poly.type
_entity_poly.pdbx_seq_one_letter_code
_entity_poly.pdbx_strand_id
1 'polypeptide(L)'
;GGITLNMLACGIVFLGVATALVLHFVTGIPMPTMVGILSGAVTNTPGLGAAQQAYSDMYGVSDNTIALGYAVAYPLGVIGIILSIIFVRYVFRVNFDKENDDLNKEDASHTNEAKPISLVVKNPAVFGKTVGELSGLMDHLDFVISRVWRNDNKQIEIASAGTILNEDDKIFVITTDQDAESVKTFIGEEIDMERKQWIRMESQFINRRILITKPELNGKKLGQLKLRKLYGINITRINRAGVDLVATPGLTLQVGDRVNVVGTETAVSNVEKGCLLYT
;
A
#
# COMPACT_ATOMS: atom_id res chain seq x y z
N GLY A 1 -19.03 -3.19 -10.13
CA GLY A 1 -19.56 -3.32 -8.76
C GLY A 1 -20.16 -2.07 -8.15
N GLY A 2 -19.78 -0.84 -8.55
CA GLY A 2 -20.21 0.39 -7.87
C GLY A 2 -21.74 0.64 -7.84
N ILE A 3 -22.44 0.34 -8.92
CA ILE A 3 -23.89 0.56 -9.01
C ILE A 3 -24.64 -0.35 -8.02
N THR A 4 -24.27 -1.61 -7.93
CA THR A 4 -24.90 -2.57 -7.00
C THR A 4 -24.69 -2.17 -5.55
N LEU A 5 -23.48 -1.70 -5.20
CA LEU A 5 -23.16 -1.22 -3.86
C LEU A 5 -23.98 0.03 -3.50
N ASN A 6 -24.12 0.97 -4.43
CA ASN A 6 -24.91 2.18 -4.22
C ASN A 6 -26.41 1.84 -4.07
N MET A 7 -26.95 0.89 -4.85
CA MET A 7 -28.34 0.44 -4.70
C MET A 7 -28.58 -0.20 -3.32
N LEU A 8 -27.64 -1.02 -2.84
CA LEU A 8 -27.73 -1.59 -1.49
C LEU A 8 -27.68 -0.52 -0.40
N ALA A 9 -26.80 0.46 -0.53
CA ALA A 9 -26.70 1.58 0.42
C ALA A 9 -28.02 2.39 0.47
N CYS A 10 -28.59 2.74 -0.71
CA CYS A 10 -29.88 3.40 -0.79
C CYS A 10 -30.99 2.55 -0.15
N GLY A 11 -31.00 1.24 -0.39
CA GLY A 11 -31.95 0.32 0.21
C GLY A 11 -31.88 0.29 1.74
N ILE A 12 -30.69 0.28 2.32
CA ILE A 12 -30.49 0.30 3.77
C ILE A 12 -31.00 1.62 4.36
N VAL A 13 -30.70 2.76 3.74
CA VAL A 13 -31.17 4.08 4.20
C VAL A 13 -32.70 4.12 4.16
N PHE A 14 -33.30 3.69 3.03
CA PHE A 14 -34.76 3.64 2.90
C PHE A 14 -35.41 2.74 3.94
N LEU A 15 -34.85 1.57 4.21
CA LEU A 15 -35.34 0.64 5.22
C LEU A 15 -35.27 1.27 6.64
N GLY A 16 -34.22 2.00 6.94
CA GLY A 16 -34.07 2.74 8.19
C GLY A 16 -35.14 3.80 8.40
N VAL A 17 -35.41 4.60 7.36
CA VAL A 17 -36.50 5.60 7.39
C VAL A 17 -37.87 4.94 7.51
N ALA A 18 -38.13 3.88 6.76
CA ALA A 18 -39.39 3.13 6.83
C ALA A 18 -39.60 2.56 8.26
N THR A 19 -38.55 2.00 8.85
CA THR A 19 -38.62 1.48 10.23
C THR A 19 -38.96 2.57 11.23
N ALA A 20 -38.35 3.78 11.12
CA ALA A 20 -38.67 4.90 11.98
C ALA A 20 -40.13 5.37 11.84
N LEU A 21 -40.66 5.40 10.60
CA LEU A 21 -42.08 5.71 10.33
C LEU A 21 -43.01 4.67 10.97
N VAL A 22 -42.74 3.40 10.80
CA VAL A 22 -43.53 2.32 11.43
C VAL A 22 -43.53 2.46 12.94
N LEU A 23 -42.37 2.68 13.54
CA LEU A 23 -42.25 2.89 14.97
C LEU A 23 -43.01 4.13 15.45
N HIS A 24 -42.98 5.24 14.70
CA HIS A 24 -43.78 6.43 15.03
C HIS A 24 -45.26 6.09 15.11
N PHE A 25 -45.84 5.36 14.15
CA PHE A 25 -47.26 4.99 14.15
C PHE A 25 -47.62 3.97 15.24
N VAL A 26 -46.71 3.01 15.54
CA VAL A 26 -46.95 1.97 16.53
C VAL A 26 -46.81 2.51 17.96
N THR A 27 -45.81 3.35 18.21
CA THR A 27 -45.52 3.83 19.59
C THR A 27 -46.17 5.16 19.91
N GLY A 28 -46.64 5.94 18.94
CA GLY A 28 -47.16 7.29 19.12
C GLY A 28 -46.11 8.34 19.50
N ILE A 29 -44.83 8.02 19.40
CA ILE A 29 -43.74 9.00 19.67
C ILE A 29 -43.83 10.13 18.64
N PRO A 30 -43.78 11.41 19.05
CA PRO A 30 -43.85 12.54 18.12
C PRO A 30 -42.76 12.48 17.04
N MET A 31 -43.11 12.90 15.82
CA MET A 31 -42.19 12.83 14.68
C MET A 31 -40.85 13.55 14.92
N PRO A 32 -40.80 14.75 15.54
CA PRO A 32 -39.51 15.39 15.83
C PRO A 32 -38.58 14.51 16.67
N THR A 33 -39.11 13.92 17.73
CA THR A 33 -38.36 13.00 18.59
C THR A 33 -37.92 11.75 17.82
N MET A 34 -38.76 11.21 16.95
CA MET A 34 -38.45 10.01 16.15
C MET A 34 -37.33 10.27 15.15
N VAL A 35 -37.29 11.45 14.52
CA VAL A 35 -36.18 11.86 13.65
C VAL A 35 -34.87 12.00 14.45
N GLY A 36 -34.95 12.51 15.66
CA GLY A 36 -33.81 12.52 16.58
C GLY A 36 -33.30 11.11 16.90
N ILE A 37 -34.22 10.19 17.25
CA ILE A 37 -33.89 8.78 17.54
C ILE A 37 -33.26 8.11 16.30
N LEU A 38 -33.79 8.30 15.12
CA LEU A 38 -33.21 7.76 13.89
C LEU A 38 -31.79 8.28 13.67
N SER A 39 -31.59 9.60 13.78
CA SER A 39 -30.28 10.21 13.61
C SER A 39 -29.26 9.72 14.64
N GLY A 40 -29.71 9.51 15.89
CA GLY A 40 -28.89 8.95 16.98
C GLY A 40 -28.54 7.48 16.74
N ALA A 41 -29.52 6.64 16.37
CA ALA A 41 -29.32 5.22 16.14
C ALA A 41 -28.31 4.92 15.02
N VAL A 42 -28.26 5.76 13.96
CA VAL A 42 -27.29 5.66 12.88
C VAL A 42 -26.07 6.56 13.07
N THR A 43 -25.91 7.17 14.24
CA THR A 43 -24.78 8.05 14.61
C THR A 43 -24.58 9.25 13.64
N ASN A 44 -25.67 9.73 13.04
CA ASN A 44 -25.66 10.79 12.02
C ASN A 44 -25.86 12.17 12.65
N THR A 45 -24.80 12.80 13.15
CA THR A 45 -24.83 14.15 13.71
C THR A 45 -25.20 15.24 12.68
N PRO A 46 -24.73 15.22 11.42
CA PRO A 46 -25.24 16.13 10.40
C PRO A 46 -26.75 16.02 10.17
N GLY A 47 -27.31 14.81 10.24
CA GLY A 47 -28.75 14.58 10.13
C GLY A 47 -29.54 15.22 11.27
N LEU A 48 -28.99 15.20 12.50
CA LEU A 48 -29.57 15.94 13.63
C LEU A 48 -29.65 17.44 13.34
N GLY A 49 -28.54 18.03 12.89
CA GLY A 49 -28.49 19.48 12.57
C GLY A 49 -29.48 19.86 11.47
N ALA A 50 -29.55 19.04 10.40
CA ALA A 50 -30.51 19.26 9.32
C ALA A 50 -31.98 19.15 9.80
N ALA A 51 -32.30 18.20 10.67
CA ALA A 51 -33.64 18.05 11.24
C ALA A 51 -34.05 19.24 12.12
N GLN A 52 -33.15 19.72 12.97
CA GLN A 52 -33.38 20.90 13.80
C GLN A 52 -33.60 22.17 12.97
N GLN A 53 -32.76 22.35 11.93
CA GLN A 53 -32.90 23.48 11.01
C GLN A 53 -34.24 23.45 10.27
N ALA A 54 -34.58 22.27 9.69
CA ALA A 54 -35.84 22.12 8.97
C ALA A 54 -37.06 22.33 9.86
N TYR A 55 -37.03 21.88 11.10
CA TYR A 55 -38.09 22.13 12.06
C TYR A 55 -38.24 23.66 12.38
N SER A 56 -37.11 24.32 12.64
CA SER A 56 -37.08 25.74 12.89
C SER A 56 -37.60 26.57 11.70
N ASP A 57 -37.23 26.17 10.48
CA ASP A 57 -37.68 26.86 9.27
C ASP A 57 -39.20 26.68 9.01
N MET A 58 -39.76 25.55 9.39
CA MET A 58 -41.18 25.21 9.20
C MET A 58 -42.08 25.84 10.27
N TYR A 59 -41.62 25.88 11.51
CA TYR A 59 -42.48 26.28 12.66
C TYR A 59 -42.03 27.56 13.35
N GLY A 60 -40.89 28.13 12.97
CA GLY A 60 -40.35 29.37 13.56
C GLY A 60 -39.81 29.24 14.98
N VAL A 61 -39.76 28.00 15.52
CA VAL A 61 -39.30 27.69 16.87
C VAL A 61 -38.39 26.45 16.86
N SER A 62 -37.47 26.39 17.81
CA SER A 62 -36.63 25.20 17.99
C SER A 62 -37.34 24.15 18.87
N ASP A 63 -37.18 22.87 18.54
CA ASP A 63 -37.67 21.74 19.34
C ASP A 63 -36.52 20.95 19.93
N ASN A 64 -36.35 21.02 21.25
CA ASN A 64 -35.30 20.30 21.95
C ASN A 64 -35.54 18.79 22.00
N THR A 65 -36.73 18.29 21.67
CA THR A 65 -37.05 16.85 21.70
C THR A 65 -36.31 16.12 20.60
N ILE A 66 -35.94 16.78 19.51
CA ILE A 66 -35.08 16.21 18.44
C ILE A 66 -33.70 15.86 19.02
N ALA A 67 -33.09 16.82 19.74
CA ALA A 67 -31.79 16.60 20.39
C ALA A 67 -31.85 15.56 21.51
N LEU A 68 -32.94 15.54 22.25
CA LEU A 68 -33.16 14.55 23.31
C LEU A 68 -33.27 13.13 22.74
N GLY A 69 -34.07 12.95 21.68
CA GLY A 69 -34.19 11.66 20.96
C GLY A 69 -32.84 11.16 20.44
N TYR A 70 -32.03 12.06 19.87
CA TYR A 70 -30.68 11.76 19.45
C TYR A 70 -29.79 11.32 20.61
N ALA A 71 -29.75 12.08 21.70
CA ALA A 71 -28.87 11.81 22.84
C ALA A 71 -29.16 10.46 23.52
N VAL A 72 -30.42 10.05 23.55
CA VAL A 72 -30.83 8.74 24.12
C VAL A 72 -30.46 7.59 23.19
N ALA A 73 -30.65 7.77 21.88
CA ALA A 73 -30.43 6.70 20.91
C ALA A 73 -28.94 6.51 20.53
N TYR A 74 -28.15 7.58 20.55
CA TYR A 74 -26.75 7.56 20.09
C TYR A 74 -25.86 6.51 20.79
N PRO A 75 -25.83 6.40 22.14
CA PRO A 75 -25.00 5.39 22.79
C PRO A 75 -25.40 3.95 22.39
N LEU A 76 -26.71 3.70 22.25
CA LEU A 76 -27.23 2.41 21.82
C LEU A 76 -26.89 2.14 20.34
N GLY A 77 -26.90 3.17 19.51
CA GLY A 77 -26.45 3.07 18.11
C GLY A 77 -25.00 2.63 18.00
N VAL A 78 -24.09 3.25 18.76
CA VAL A 78 -22.66 2.89 18.80
C VAL A 78 -22.47 1.44 19.24
N ILE A 79 -23.11 1.05 20.33
CA ILE A 79 -23.04 -0.33 20.85
C ILE A 79 -23.62 -1.31 19.82
N GLY A 80 -24.76 -0.96 19.19
CA GLY A 80 -25.41 -1.76 18.17
C GLY A 80 -24.54 -2.02 16.96
N ILE A 81 -23.81 -1.01 16.48
CA ILE A 81 -22.87 -1.16 15.36
C ILE A 81 -21.74 -2.12 15.73
N ILE A 82 -21.14 -1.96 16.91
CA ILE A 82 -20.05 -2.85 17.38
C ILE A 82 -20.57 -4.31 17.49
N LEU A 83 -21.72 -4.49 18.11
CA LEU A 83 -22.33 -5.82 18.27
C LEU A 83 -22.71 -6.43 16.91
N SER A 84 -23.19 -5.63 15.95
CA SER A 84 -23.50 -6.09 14.60
C SER A 84 -22.25 -6.60 13.87
N ILE A 85 -21.12 -5.91 13.99
CA ILE A 85 -19.85 -6.34 13.40
C ILE A 85 -19.40 -7.67 14.05
N ILE A 86 -19.47 -7.77 15.38
CA ILE A 86 -19.11 -9.00 16.10
C ILE A 86 -20.05 -10.14 15.69
N PHE A 87 -21.36 -9.88 15.58
CA PHE A 87 -22.36 -10.86 15.19
C PHE A 87 -22.11 -11.38 13.78
N VAL A 88 -21.90 -10.49 12.81
CA VAL A 88 -21.56 -10.86 11.43
C VAL A 88 -20.30 -11.72 11.40
N ARG A 89 -19.24 -11.31 12.11
CA ARG A 89 -18.00 -12.09 12.21
C ARG A 89 -18.24 -13.50 12.74
N TYR A 90 -19.06 -13.62 13.78
CA TYR A 90 -19.33 -14.91 14.43
C TYR A 90 -20.23 -15.82 13.58
N VAL A 91 -21.30 -15.27 13.02
CA VAL A 91 -22.30 -16.03 12.23
C VAL A 91 -21.71 -16.48 10.88
N PHE A 92 -21.01 -15.58 10.19
CA PHE A 92 -20.40 -15.89 8.89
C PHE A 92 -19.02 -16.53 9.01
N ARG A 93 -18.52 -16.74 10.24
CA ARG A 93 -17.19 -17.32 10.49
C ARG A 93 -16.09 -16.67 9.64
N VAL A 94 -16.16 -15.35 9.49
CA VAL A 94 -15.20 -14.60 8.70
C VAL A 94 -13.80 -14.78 9.27
N ASN A 95 -12.94 -15.46 8.54
CA ASN A 95 -11.55 -15.65 8.93
C ASN A 95 -10.71 -14.60 8.21
N PHE A 96 -10.38 -13.52 8.94
CA PHE A 96 -9.61 -12.40 8.38
C PHE A 96 -8.21 -12.80 7.88
N ASP A 97 -7.63 -13.88 8.42
CA ASP A 97 -6.32 -14.36 7.97
C ASP A 97 -6.44 -14.98 6.56
N LYS A 98 -7.52 -15.74 6.29
CA LYS A 98 -7.79 -16.27 4.95
C LYS A 98 -8.23 -15.20 3.97
N GLU A 99 -9.08 -14.26 4.39
CA GLU A 99 -9.55 -13.15 3.57
C GLU A 99 -8.40 -12.21 3.20
N ASN A 100 -7.48 -11.93 4.15
CA ASN A 100 -6.23 -11.21 3.86
C ASN A 100 -5.31 -11.99 2.91
N ASP A 101 -5.21 -13.30 3.05
CA ASP A 101 -4.43 -14.14 2.13
C ASP A 101 -5.07 -14.20 0.74
N ASP A 102 -6.39 -14.20 0.65
CA ASP A 102 -7.12 -14.22 -0.63
C ASP A 102 -7.12 -12.83 -1.28
N LEU A 103 -7.28 -11.74 -0.51
CA LEU A 103 -7.06 -10.37 -0.99
C LEU A 103 -5.62 -10.14 -1.43
N ASN A 104 -4.65 -10.63 -0.67
CA ASN A 104 -3.24 -10.57 -1.05
C ASN A 104 -2.95 -11.40 -2.32
N LYS A 105 -3.70 -12.48 -2.58
CA LYS A 105 -3.59 -13.26 -3.83
C LYS A 105 -4.31 -12.60 -5.01
N GLU A 106 -5.46 -11.97 -4.79
CA GLU A 106 -6.16 -11.18 -5.83
C GLU A 106 -5.38 -9.90 -6.15
N ASP A 107 -4.86 -9.20 -5.16
CA ASP A 107 -3.97 -8.06 -5.35
C ASP A 107 -2.62 -8.49 -5.99
N ALA A 108 -2.07 -9.64 -5.65
CA ALA A 108 -0.87 -10.20 -6.28
C ALA A 108 -1.10 -10.58 -7.75
N SER A 109 -2.34 -10.93 -8.15
CA SER A 109 -2.67 -11.17 -9.56
C SER A 109 -2.78 -9.89 -10.41
N HIS A 110 -2.84 -8.72 -9.77
CA HIS A 110 -2.99 -7.40 -10.42
C HIS A 110 -1.99 -6.35 -9.97
N THR A 111 -1.13 -6.63 -8.99
CA THR A 111 -0.11 -5.70 -8.50
C THR A 111 1.28 -6.19 -8.89
N ASN A 112 2.04 -5.33 -9.54
CA ASN A 112 3.49 -5.46 -9.74
C ASN A 112 4.23 -5.37 -8.39
N GLU A 113 3.83 -6.20 -7.40
CA GLU A 113 4.45 -6.21 -6.08
C GLU A 113 5.89 -6.70 -6.15
N ALA A 114 6.79 -5.95 -5.53
CA ALA A 114 8.21 -6.20 -5.58
C ALA A 114 8.63 -7.35 -4.67
N LYS A 115 9.00 -8.51 -5.27
CA LYS A 115 9.48 -9.71 -4.60
C LYS A 115 11.00 -9.82 -4.68
N PRO A 116 11.69 -10.12 -3.58
CA PRO A 116 13.11 -10.42 -3.60
C PRO A 116 13.35 -11.88 -3.97
N ILE A 117 14.29 -12.11 -4.88
CA ILE A 117 14.80 -13.44 -5.21
C ILE A 117 16.33 -13.44 -5.20
N SER A 118 16.94 -14.56 -4.88
CA SER A 118 18.39 -14.75 -4.94
C SER A 118 18.71 -15.73 -6.06
N LEU A 119 19.58 -15.32 -6.99
CA LEU A 119 19.96 -16.13 -8.13
C LEU A 119 21.46 -16.34 -8.18
N VAL A 120 21.90 -17.45 -8.74
CA VAL A 120 23.27 -17.67 -9.19
C VAL A 120 23.32 -17.54 -10.72
N VAL A 121 24.28 -16.80 -11.23
CA VAL A 121 24.44 -16.58 -12.67
C VAL A 121 24.99 -17.84 -13.30
N LYS A 122 24.19 -18.52 -14.11
CA LYS A 122 24.53 -19.80 -14.76
C LYS A 122 24.37 -19.76 -16.29
N ASN A 123 23.63 -18.76 -16.80
CA ASN A 123 23.40 -18.67 -18.23
C ASN A 123 24.61 -18.05 -18.95
N PRO A 124 25.29 -18.76 -19.88
CA PRO A 124 26.43 -18.21 -20.61
C PRO A 124 26.13 -16.95 -21.40
N ALA A 125 24.86 -16.72 -21.78
CA ALA A 125 24.46 -15.51 -22.49
C ALA A 125 24.57 -14.24 -21.61
N VAL A 126 24.71 -14.38 -20.31
CA VAL A 126 24.82 -13.30 -19.31
C VAL A 126 26.28 -13.02 -18.95
N PHE A 127 27.18 -13.99 -19.14
CA PHE A 127 28.58 -13.87 -18.74
C PHE A 127 29.26 -12.70 -19.46
N GLY A 128 29.97 -11.88 -18.69
CA GLY A 128 30.68 -10.69 -19.20
C GLY A 128 29.80 -9.51 -19.57
N LYS A 129 28.48 -9.64 -19.49
CA LYS A 129 27.57 -8.51 -19.74
C LYS A 129 27.41 -7.63 -18.52
N THR A 130 27.20 -6.36 -18.76
CA THR A 130 26.87 -5.40 -17.70
C THR A 130 25.39 -5.49 -17.33
N VAL A 131 25.08 -5.13 -16.08
CA VAL A 131 23.68 -5.03 -15.61
C VAL A 131 22.87 -4.09 -16.49
N GLY A 132 23.50 -3.02 -17.02
CA GLY A 132 22.82 -2.08 -17.92
C GLY A 132 22.45 -2.72 -19.26
N GLU A 133 23.34 -3.53 -19.85
CA GLU A 133 23.07 -4.27 -21.08
C GLU A 133 21.95 -5.30 -20.86
N LEU A 134 21.96 -6.00 -19.73
CA LEU A 134 20.90 -6.96 -19.38
C LEU A 134 19.54 -6.26 -19.21
N SER A 135 19.51 -5.12 -18.53
CA SER A 135 18.29 -4.32 -18.40
C SER A 135 17.75 -3.84 -19.75
N GLY A 136 18.64 -3.60 -20.72
CA GLY A 136 18.24 -3.23 -22.08
C GLY A 136 17.74 -4.42 -22.92
N LEU A 137 18.29 -5.62 -22.69
CA LEU A 137 17.85 -6.86 -23.37
C LEU A 137 16.50 -7.38 -22.83
N MET A 138 16.21 -7.04 -21.58
CA MET A 138 15.02 -7.49 -20.84
C MET A 138 14.15 -6.28 -20.45
N ASP A 139 14.04 -5.27 -21.32
CA ASP A 139 13.35 -4.02 -21.06
C ASP A 139 11.83 -4.18 -20.81
N HIS A 140 11.27 -5.32 -21.22
CA HIS A 140 9.89 -5.72 -21.01
C HIS A 140 9.62 -6.38 -19.64
N LEU A 141 10.66 -6.64 -18.85
CA LEU A 141 10.54 -7.25 -17.52
C LEU A 141 10.86 -6.23 -16.42
N ASP A 142 10.07 -6.25 -15.37
CA ASP A 142 10.27 -5.41 -14.20
C ASP A 142 11.22 -6.09 -13.20
N PHE A 143 12.51 -5.76 -13.26
CA PHE A 143 13.50 -6.24 -12.31
C PHE A 143 14.59 -5.23 -11.99
N VAL A 144 15.19 -5.35 -10.82
CA VAL A 144 16.34 -4.56 -10.39
C VAL A 144 17.35 -5.47 -9.70
N ILE A 145 18.55 -5.58 -10.26
CA ILE A 145 19.67 -6.22 -9.57
C ILE A 145 20.18 -5.23 -8.53
N SER A 146 20.03 -5.59 -7.27
CA SER A 146 20.40 -4.74 -6.13
C SER A 146 21.85 -4.93 -5.72
N ARG A 147 22.32 -6.19 -5.67
CA ARG A 147 23.61 -6.59 -5.13
C ARG A 147 24.17 -7.76 -5.91
N VAL A 148 25.51 -7.81 -5.95
CA VAL A 148 26.28 -8.93 -6.49
C VAL A 148 27.25 -9.41 -5.44
N TRP A 149 27.24 -10.71 -5.15
CA TRP A 149 28.26 -11.34 -4.33
C TRP A 149 29.21 -12.11 -5.26
N ARG A 150 30.46 -11.70 -5.23
CA ARG A 150 31.54 -12.28 -6.02
C ARG A 150 32.06 -13.53 -5.36
N ASN A 151 32.14 -14.63 -6.09
CA ASN A 151 32.68 -15.87 -5.58
C ASN A 151 34.20 -15.79 -5.35
N ASP A 152 34.91 -15.05 -6.19
CA ASP A 152 36.37 -14.95 -6.17
C ASP A 152 36.92 -14.29 -4.92
N ASN A 153 36.37 -13.15 -4.51
CA ASN A 153 36.87 -12.35 -3.40
C ASN A 153 35.95 -12.31 -2.19
N LYS A 154 34.81 -13.01 -2.26
CA LYS A 154 33.76 -13.06 -1.22
C LYS A 154 33.25 -11.67 -0.78
N GLN A 155 33.31 -10.70 -1.69
CA GLN A 155 32.83 -9.34 -1.45
C GLN A 155 31.44 -9.14 -2.03
N ILE A 156 30.62 -8.34 -1.33
CA ILE A 156 29.34 -7.86 -1.82
C ILE A 156 29.52 -6.44 -2.35
N GLU A 157 29.02 -6.21 -3.56
CA GLU A 157 28.97 -4.87 -4.12
C GLU A 157 27.51 -4.49 -4.47
N ILE A 158 27.21 -3.19 -4.39
CA ILE A 158 25.96 -2.65 -4.88
C ILE A 158 25.99 -2.67 -6.39
N ALA A 159 25.05 -3.38 -7.01
CA ALA A 159 24.99 -3.47 -8.46
C ALA A 159 24.74 -2.10 -9.08
N SER A 160 25.53 -1.74 -10.08
CA SER A 160 25.39 -0.56 -10.93
C SER A 160 25.13 -0.96 -12.37
N ALA A 161 24.75 -0.03 -13.24
CA ALA A 161 24.59 -0.34 -14.66
C ALA A 161 25.87 -0.87 -15.31
N GLY A 162 27.05 -0.47 -14.81
CA GLY A 162 28.36 -0.92 -15.29
C GLY A 162 28.89 -2.19 -14.60
N THR A 163 28.17 -2.75 -13.63
CA THR A 163 28.58 -3.99 -12.95
C THR A 163 28.50 -5.15 -13.93
N ILE A 164 29.64 -5.82 -14.16
CA ILE A 164 29.73 -6.99 -15.03
C ILE A 164 29.35 -8.24 -14.22
N LEU A 165 28.55 -9.12 -14.80
CA LEU A 165 28.18 -10.40 -14.20
C LEU A 165 29.06 -11.52 -14.76
N ASN A 166 29.60 -12.33 -13.87
CA ASN A 166 30.40 -13.51 -14.22
C ASN A 166 29.69 -14.79 -13.81
N GLU A 167 30.19 -15.90 -14.31
CA GLU A 167 29.74 -17.24 -13.89
C GLU A 167 29.86 -17.38 -12.37
N ASP A 168 28.88 -18.03 -11.76
CA ASP A 168 28.79 -18.29 -10.32
C ASP A 168 28.64 -17.05 -9.41
N ASP A 169 28.53 -15.86 -9.98
CA ASP A 169 28.14 -14.68 -9.20
C ASP A 169 26.74 -14.91 -8.60
N LYS A 170 26.59 -14.64 -7.31
CA LYS A 170 25.27 -14.64 -6.67
C LYS A 170 24.71 -13.23 -6.68
N ILE A 171 23.48 -13.10 -7.11
CA ILE A 171 22.83 -11.80 -7.24
C ILE A 171 21.54 -11.74 -6.44
N PHE A 172 21.28 -10.58 -5.87
CA PHE A 172 20.02 -10.28 -5.21
C PHE A 172 19.17 -9.40 -6.11
N VAL A 173 18.06 -9.94 -6.55
CA VAL A 173 17.16 -9.32 -7.53
C VAL A 173 15.84 -8.99 -6.87
N ILE A 174 15.28 -7.84 -7.20
CA ILE A 174 13.91 -7.46 -6.90
C ILE A 174 13.15 -7.48 -8.21
N THR A 175 12.09 -8.26 -8.28
CA THR A 175 11.26 -8.42 -9.48
C THR A 175 9.78 -8.55 -9.08
N THR A 176 8.89 -8.68 -10.05
CA THR A 176 7.47 -8.99 -9.81
C THR A 176 7.26 -10.51 -9.78
N ASP A 177 6.15 -10.96 -9.21
CA ASP A 177 5.79 -12.40 -9.27
C ASP A 177 5.59 -12.88 -10.71
N GLN A 178 5.09 -12.01 -11.59
CA GLN A 178 4.87 -12.32 -13.01
C GLN A 178 6.18 -12.54 -13.77
N ASP A 179 7.19 -11.72 -13.49
CA ASP A 179 8.45 -11.71 -14.22
C ASP A 179 9.50 -12.63 -13.60
N ALA A 180 9.29 -13.10 -12.36
CA ALA A 180 10.27 -13.87 -11.61
C ALA A 180 10.76 -15.11 -12.37
N GLU A 181 9.86 -15.88 -12.97
CA GLU A 181 10.23 -17.08 -13.75
C GLU A 181 11.01 -16.74 -15.02
N SER A 182 10.64 -15.64 -15.71
CA SER A 182 11.38 -15.18 -16.89
C SER A 182 12.78 -14.70 -16.52
N VAL A 183 12.90 -13.96 -15.42
CA VAL A 183 14.18 -13.48 -14.89
C VAL A 183 15.08 -14.65 -14.48
N LYS A 184 14.55 -15.68 -13.80
CA LYS A 184 15.27 -16.89 -13.45
C LYS A 184 15.80 -17.61 -14.70
N THR A 185 14.89 -17.88 -15.66
CA THR A 185 15.24 -18.59 -16.90
C THR A 185 16.34 -17.88 -17.67
N PHE A 186 16.34 -16.54 -17.68
CA PHE A 186 17.31 -15.75 -18.43
C PHE A 186 18.65 -15.61 -17.70
N ILE A 187 18.68 -15.51 -16.38
CA ILE A 187 19.90 -15.21 -15.62
C ILE A 187 20.54 -16.49 -15.07
N GLY A 188 19.75 -17.39 -14.50
CA GLY A 188 20.27 -18.61 -13.91
C GLY A 188 19.35 -19.21 -12.85
N GLU A 189 19.90 -19.95 -11.91
CA GLU A 189 19.17 -20.76 -10.96
C GLU A 189 18.85 -19.99 -9.67
N GLU A 190 17.66 -20.23 -9.11
CA GLU A 190 17.29 -19.69 -7.80
C GLU A 190 18.04 -20.45 -6.70
N ILE A 191 18.57 -19.70 -5.74
CA ILE A 191 19.25 -20.24 -4.57
C ILE A 191 18.49 -19.84 -3.30
N ASP A 192 18.45 -20.76 -2.34
CA ASP A 192 17.87 -20.49 -1.02
C ASP A 192 18.84 -19.64 -0.16
N MET A 193 18.92 -18.38 -0.50
CA MET A 193 19.74 -17.41 0.23
C MET A 193 18.83 -16.30 0.74
N GLU A 194 18.42 -16.41 2.00
CA GLU A 194 17.51 -15.46 2.62
C GLU A 194 18.09 -14.04 2.65
N ARG A 195 17.22 -13.04 2.60
CA ARG A 195 17.57 -11.61 2.77
C ARG A 195 18.41 -11.35 4.03
N LYS A 196 18.19 -12.11 5.11
CA LYS A 196 18.96 -12.01 6.34
C LYS A 196 20.44 -12.41 6.16
N GLN A 197 20.73 -13.34 5.27
CA GLN A 197 22.08 -13.78 4.95
C GLN A 197 22.81 -12.67 4.19
N TRP A 198 22.15 -12.06 3.19
CA TRP A 198 22.68 -10.88 2.50
C TRP A 198 23.01 -9.73 3.47
N ILE A 199 22.12 -9.44 4.42
CA ILE A 199 22.34 -8.38 5.43
C ILE A 199 23.51 -8.72 6.36
N ARG A 200 23.69 -9.98 6.79
CA ARG A 200 24.80 -10.38 7.66
C ARG A 200 26.17 -10.26 6.98
N MET A 201 26.21 -10.46 5.67
CA MET A 201 27.43 -10.34 4.88
C MET A 201 27.77 -8.88 4.53
N GLU A 202 26.83 -7.97 4.74
CA GLU A 202 26.92 -6.53 4.42
C GLU A 202 27.26 -5.68 5.65
N SER A 203 28.48 -5.75 6.16
CA SER A 203 28.88 -4.86 7.27
C SER A 203 29.02 -3.38 6.89
N GLN A 204 29.00 -3.05 5.59
CA GLN A 204 29.27 -1.69 5.08
C GLN A 204 28.05 -0.99 4.47
N PHE A 205 26.94 -1.70 4.24
CA PHE A 205 25.74 -1.13 3.60
C PHE A 205 24.57 -1.07 4.57
N ILE A 206 23.88 0.05 4.54
CA ILE A 206 22.61 0.22 5.27
C ILE A 206 21.43 0.24 4.28
N ASN A 207 20.30 -0.20 4.79
CA ASN A 207 19.03 -0.13 4.08
C ASN A 207 18.12 0.84 4.86
N ARG A 208 17.68 1.92 4.21
CA ARG A 208 16.84 2.94 4.84
C ARG A 208 15.62 3.24 3.97
N ARG A 209 14.48 3.43 4.60
CA ARG A 209 13.26 3.92 3.95
C ARG A 209 13.23 5.44 4.05
N ILE A 210 13.12 6.12 2.91
CA ILE A 210 13.09 7.57 2.82
C ILE A 210 11.77 8.01 2.19
N LEU A 211 11.09 8.98 2.81
CA LEU A 211 9.84 9.54 2.29
C LEU A 211 10.16 10.64 1.27
N ILE A 212 9.52 10.60 0.11
CA ILE A 212 9.59 11.66 -0.90
C ILE A 212 8.67 12.81 -0.49
N THR A 213 9.26 13.93 -0.12
CA THR A 213 8.52 15.13 0.29
C THR A 213 8.74 16.33 -0.64
N LYS A 214 9.79 16.28 -1.49
CA LYS A 214 10.12 17.38 -2.40
C LYS A 214 9.21 17.40 -3.62
N PRO A 215 8.44 18.50 -3.84
CA PRO A 215 7.56 18.63 -5.00
C PRO A 215 8.29 18.53 -6.35
N GLU A 216 9.58 18.92 -6.40
CA GLU A 216 10.39 18.91 -7.60
C GLU A 216 10.68 17.49 -8.12
N LEU A 217 10.50 16.48 -7.28
CA LEU A 217 10.66 15.06 -7.65
C LEU A 217 9.37 14.45 -8.18
N ASN A 218 8.25 15.10 -7.94
CA ASN A 218 6.95 14.60 -8.40
C ASN A 218 6.90 14.52 -9.93
N GLY A 219 6.54 13.38 -10.46
CA GLY A 219 6.46 13.16 -11.91
C GLY A 219 7.79 12.85 -12.59
N LYS A 220 8.94 12.85 -11.88
CA LYS A 220 10.23 12.49 -12.48
C LYS A 220 10.44 10.99 -12.51
N LYS A 221 11.00 10.48 -13.60
CA LYS A 221 11.40 9.07 -13.70
C LYS A 221 12.66 8.81 -12.85
N LEU A 222 12.69 7.68 -12.17
CA LEU A 222 13.79 7.29 -11.30
C LEU A 222 15.15 7.30 -12.02
N GLY A 223 15.19 6.80 -13.25
CA GLY A 223 16.42 6.78 -14.07
C GLY A 223 16.99 8.17 -14.40
N GLN A 224 16.14 9.20 -14.45
CA GLN A 224 16.58 10.59 -14.73
C GLN A 224 17.38 11.19 -13.57
N LEU A 225 17.13 10.72 -12.33
CA LEU A 225 17.80 11.22 -11.14
C LEU A 225 19.24 10.73 -11.00
N LYS A 226 19.63 9.68 -11.75
CA LYS A 226 20.99 9.10 -11.77
C LYS A 226 21.59 8.87 -10.39
N LEU A 227 20.78 8.53 -9.40
CA LEU A 227 21.15 8.45 -7.99
C LEU A 227 22.30 7.47 -7.70
N ARG A 228 22.36 6.36 -8.46
CA ARG A 228 23.47 5.41 -8.40
C ARG A 228 24.81 6.08 -8.78
N LYS A 229 24.82 6.86 -9.87
CA LYS A 229 26.03 7.49 -10.38
C LYS A 229 26.48 8.66 -9.50
N LEU A 230 25.52 9.42 -8.99
CA LEU A 230 25.80 10.65 -8.22
C LEU A 230 26.13 10.37 -6.77
N TYR A 231 25.45 9.40 -6.14
CA TYR A 231 25.52 9.16 -4.71
C TYR A 231 25.96 7.75 -4.33
N GLY A 232 26.15 6.83 -5.27
CA GLY A 232 26.55 5.44 -4.97
C GLY A 232 25.45 4.63 -4.25
N ILE A 233 24.19 5.02 -4.39
CA ILE A 233 23.05 4.33 -3.80
C ILE A 233 22.23 3.57 -4.83
N ASN A 234 21.52 2.55 -4.37
CA ASN A 234 20.52 1.85 -5.16
C ASN A 234 19.13 1.98 -4.51
N ILE A 235 18.13 2.33 -5.32
CA ILE A 235 16.73 2.22 -4.90
C ILE A 235 16.21 0.88 -5.40
N THR A 236 15.68 0.07 -4.50
CA THR A 236 15.26 -1.30 -4.79
C THR A 236 13.75 -1.44 -4.91
N ARG A 237 13.01 -0.66 -4.12
CA ARG A 237 11.54 -0.65 -4.08
C ARG A 237 11.03 0.73 -3.76
N ILE A 238 9.80 0.96 -4.17
CA ILE A 238 9.03 2.16 -3.82
C ILE A 238 7.70 1.68 -3.23
N ASN A 239 7.46 2.02 -1.96
CA ASN A 239 6.15 1.79 -1.35
C ASN A 239 5.25 2.99 -1.64
N ARG A 240 4.16 2.74 -2.36
CA ARG A 240 3.13 3.71 -2.70
C ARG A 240 1.78 3.21 -2.19
N ALA A 241 1.17 3.97 -1.29
CA ALA A 241 -0.12 3.62 -0.69
C ALA A 241 -0.21 2.18 -0.14
N GLY A 242 0.90 1.66 0.43
CA GLY A 242 0.97 0.31 1.00
C GLY A 242 1.51 -0.76 0.05
N VAL A 243 1.56 -0.51 -1.26
CA VAL A 243 2.07 -1.46 -2.27
C VAL A 243 3.55 -1.24 -2.53
N ASP A 244 4.34 -2.31 -2.53
CA ASP A 244 5.76 -2.29 -2.86
C ASP A 244 5.97 -2.51 -4.36
N LEU A 245 6.41 -1.48 -5.08
CA LEU A 245 6.70 -1.49 -6.51
C LEU A 245 8.20 -1.72 -6.77
N VAL A 246 8.53 -2.41 -7.86
CA VAL A 246 9.92 -2.56 -8.31
C VAL A 246 10.45 -1.20 -8.80
N ALA A 247 11.60 -0.77 -8.28
CA ALA A 247 12.19 0.54 -8.59
C ALA A 247 12.91 0.55 -9.94
N THR A 248 12.19 0.25 -11.02
CA THR A 248 12.73 0.31 -12.38
C THR A 248 13.08 1.75 -12.81
N PRO A 249 14.02 1.96 -13.74
CA PRO A 249 14.39 3.28 -14.20
C PRO A 249 13.23 4.08 -14.81
N GLY A 250 12.23 3.38 -15.36
CA GLY A 250 11.03 3.96 -15.95
C GLY A 250 9.98 4.43 -14.95
N LEU A 251 10.06 3.96 -13.70
CA LEU A 251 9.08 4.27 -12.67
C LEU A 251 9.10 5.75 -12.31
N THR A 252 7.93 6.36 -12.29
CA THR A 252 7.74 7.78 -11.97
C THR A 252 7.54 7.95 -10.47
N LEU A 253 8.31 8.82 -9.83
CA LEU A 253 8.19 9.16 -8.42
C LEU A 253 6.98 10.07 -8.15
N GLN A 254 6.39 9.91 -6.96
CA GLN A 254 5.31 10.77 -6.46
C GLN A 254 5.64 11.24 -5.05
N VAL A 255 5.17 12.44 -4.71
CA VAL A 255 5.21 12.91 -3.32
C VAL A 255 4.37 11.96 -2.46
N GLY A 256 4.92 11.55 -1.32
CA GLY A 256 4.32 10.53 -0.46
C GLY A 256 4.87 9.12 -0.68
N ASP A 257 5.62 8.86 -1.76
CA ASP A 257 6.30 7.58 -1.94
C ASP A 257 7.35 7.35 -0.84
N ARG A 258 7.46 6.11 -0.38
CA ARG A 258 8.54 5.66 0.50
C ARG A 258 9.52 4.83 -0.30
N VAL A 259 10.69 5.38 -0.57
CA VAL A 259 11.74 4.69 -1.33
C VAL A 259 12.65 3.88 -0.40
N ASN A 260 12.96 2.66 -0.80
CA ASN A 260 13.87 1.79 -0.08
C ASN A 260 15.27 1.90 -0.69
N VAL A 261 16.16 2.59 0.03
CA VAL A 261 17.50 2.97 -0.42
C VAL A 261 18.54 2.06 0.21
N VAL A 262 19.48 1.57 -0.60
CA VAL A 262 20.64 0.77 -0.16
C VAL A 262 21.91 1.49 -0.56
N GLY A 263 22.81 1.67 0.41
CA GLY A 263 24.09 2.35 0.20
C GLY A 263 24.96 2.34 1.45
N THR A 264 26.15 2.94 1.36
CA THR A 264 26.94 3.22 2.56
C THR A 264 26.23 4.26 3.41
N GLU A 265 26.51 4.28 4.72
CA GLU A 265 25.85 5.22 5.64
C GLU A 265 26.02 6.68 5.20
N THR A 266 27.22 7.04 4.76
CA THR A 266 27.52 8.37 4.24
C THR A 266 26.76 8.70 2.95
N ALA A 267 26.66 7.75 2.03
CA ALA A 267 25.94 7.91 0.77
C ALA A 267 24.44 8.10 1.00
N VAL A 268 23.85 7.29 1.86
CA VAL A 268 22.43 7.38 2.23
C VAL A 268 22.12 8.69 2.93
N SER A 269 22.98 9.11 3.90
CA SER A 269 22.82 10.39 4.60
C SER A 269 22.91 11.60 3.65
N ASN A 270 23.79 11.55 2.64
CA ASN A 270 23.91 12.61 1.65
C ASN A 270 22.66 12.74 0.77
N VAL A 271 22.08 11.62 0.39
CA VAL A 271 20.82 11.58 -0.37
C VAL A 271 19.66 12.06 0.49
N GLU A 272 19.62 11.66 1.71
CA GLU A 272 18.69 12.16 2.70
C GLU A 272 18.68 13.69 2.74
N LYS A 273 19.80 14.31 2.97
CA LYS A 273 19.94 15.77 3.09
C LYS A 273 19.78 16.53 1.77
N GLY A 274 20.23 15.93 0.67
CA GLY A 274 20.33 16.61 -0.63
C GLY A 274 19.08 16.52 -1.51
N CYS A 275 18.47 15.34 -1.64
CA CYS A 275 17.48 15.06 -2.68
C CYS A 275 16.11 14.61 -2.20
N LEU A 276 15.99 13.89 -1.09
CA LEU A 276 14.77 13.12 -0.83
C LEU A 276 14.00 13.49 0.46
N LEU A 277 14.48 14.39 1.28
CA LEU A 277 14.15 14.54 2.69
C LEU A 277 12.95 15.39 3.05
N TYR A 278 12.23 15.09 4.10
CA TYR A 278 12.47 15.08 5.55
C TYR A 278 11.82 13.87 6.26
N THR A 279 12.50 13.38 7.31
CA THR A 279 11.92 12.50 8.35
C THR A 279 10.84 13.19 9.12
#